data_b8b9214781170bbf7c290fa2268b5c05
#
_entry.id   b8b9214781170bbf7c290fa2268b5c05
#
_cell.length_a   1.000
_cell.length_b   1.000
_cell.length_c   1.000
_cell.angle_alpha   90.00
_cell.angle_beta   90.00
_cell.angle_gamma   90.00
#
_symmetry.space_group_name_H-M   'P 1'
#
loop_
_entity.id
_entity.type
_entity.pdbx_description
1 polymer ?
#
loop_
_entity_poly.entity_id
_entity_poly.type
_entity_poly.pdbx_seq_one_letter_code
_entity_poly.pdbx_strand_id
1 'polypeptide(L)'
;MEKVDLHIHTKYSDGILSLEEVLNDAKKNNIKELSITDHDTIINLKDYRDLKNKYGLNIIPGVEISTNKREMHILGYDITEFDEIENFMYNLKKVNEEKNIETIDILYKLGLDIDFERVKKMAVLDVITYKDIVKYIVNKGYVDNPHDVYKKYIGKGAPAYVPSITLDPKEVIELILHANGIPVLAHPFLIDSNISLEEEIINLMNYGLEGIETLQPYMTDKQILEYEYYTEKFNLIRTVGSDFHDYRYSNLGIEVDDSYLDKFHDKLMKKGRV
;
A
#
# COMPACT_ATOMS: atom_id res chain seq x y z
N MET A 1 -3.72 16.94 20.42
CA MET A 1 -4.16 16.06 19.29
C MET A 1 -3.62 16.61 18.00
N GLU A 2 -3.08 15.78 17.16
CA GLU A 2 -2.59 16.12 15.82
C GLU A 2 -3.28 15.28 14.77
N LYS A 3 -3.24 15.74 13.52
CA LYS A 3 -3.85 15.04 12.38
C LYS A 3 -2.71 14.49 11.51
N VAL A 4 -2.68 13.19 11.35
CA VAL A 4 -1.64 12.46 10.62
C VAL A 4 -2.24 11.44 9.68
N ASP A 5 -1.49 10.98 8.67
CA ASP A 5 -1.93 9.93 7.76
C ASP A 5 -0.73 9.23 7.13
N LEU A 6 -0.41 8.05 7.64
CA LEU A 6 0.76 7.31 7.19
C LEU A 6 0.45 6.23 6.14
N HIS A 7 -0.81 6.18 5.62
CA HIS A 7 -1.21 5.18 4.64
C HIS A 7 -2.13 5.82 3.57
N ILE A 8 -1.54 6.24 2.46
CA ILE A 8 -2.23 7.00 1.40
C ILE A 8 -1.81 6.46 0.03
N HIS A 9 -2.81 6.26 -0.85
CA HIS A 9 -2.60 5.86 -2.24
C HIS A 9 -2.88 7.00 -3.21
N THR A 10 -2.09 7.06 -4.27
CA THR A 10 -2.21 8.03 -5.35
C THR A 10 -2.47 7.35 -6.70
N LYS A 11 -2.54 8.16 -7.76
CA LYS A 11 -2.63 7.64 -9.15
C LYS A 11 -1.42 6.80 -9.59
N TYR A 12 -0.31 6.81 -8.81
CA TYR A 12 0.83 5.92 -9.08
C TYR A 12 0.51 4.44 -8.82
N SER A 13 -0.53 4.15 -8.03
CA SER A 13 -1.10 2.81 -7.89
C SER A 13 -2.59 2.80 -8.24
N ASP A 14 -3.47 2.86 -7.28
CA ASP A 14 -4.92 2.71 -7.45
C ASP A 14 -5.76 3.80 -6.75
N GLY A 15 -5.11 4.81 -6.18
CA GLY A 15 -5.79 6.01 -5.72
C GLY A 15 -6.32 6.89 -6.86
N ILE A 16 -7.33 7.70 -6.57
CA ILE A 16 -7.96 8.60 -7.55
C ILE A 16 -7.27 9.95 -7.69
N LEU A 17 -6.48 10.36 -6.70
CA LEU A 17 -5.79 11.64 -6.67
C LEU A 17 -4.34 11.52 -7.15
N SER A 18 -3.86 12.56 -7.83
CA SER A 18 -2.42 12.72 -8.05
C SER A 18 -1.70 13.07 -6.75
N LEU A 19 -0.39 12.90 -6.70
CA LEU A 19 0.44 13.31 -5.57
C LEU A 19 0.21 14.78 -5.18
N GLU A 20 0.13 15.68 -6.17
CA GLU A 20 -0.09 17.11 -5.93
C GLU A 20 -1.46 17.38 -5.32
N GLU A 21 -2.50 16.68 -5.79
CA GLU A 21 -3.86 16.78 -5.22
C GLU A 21 -3.89 16.29 -3.76
N VAL A 22 -3.24 15.16 -3.45
CA VAL A 22 -3.13 14.64 -2.06
C VAL A 22 -2.42 15.64 -1.15
N LEU A 23 -1.28 16.19 -1.58
CA LEU A 23 -0.52 17.15 -0.76
C LEU A 23 -1.26 18.47 -0.54
N ASN A 24 -1.99 18.96 -1.53
CA ASN A 24 -2.85 20.14 -1.38
C ASN A 24 -3.99 19.87 -0.38
N ASP A 25 -4.65 18.73 -0.47
CA ASP A 25 -5.72 18.36 0.45
C ASP A 25 -5.20 18.08 1.85
N ALA A 26 -4.04 17.45 2.00
CA ALA A 26 -3.39 17.26 3.30
C ALA A 26 -3.13 18.62 3.99
N LYS A 27 -2.58 19.58 3.24
CA LYS A 27 -2.36 20.93 3.74
C LYS A 27 -3.66 21.63 4.13
N LYS A 28 -4.70 21.55 3.30
CA LYS A 28 -6.03 22.14 3.55
C LYS A 28 -6.70 21.53 4.79
N ASN A 29 -6.49 20.25 5.04
CA ASN A 29 -7.05 19.53 6.17
C ASN A 29 -6.18 19.58 7.43
N ASN A 30 -5.10 20.41 7.44
CA ASN A 30 -4.15 20.56 8.54
C ASN A 30 -3.47 19.24 8.98
N ILE A 31 -3.24 18.34 8.05
CA ILE A 31 -2.43 17.15 8.32
C ILE A 31 -1.00 17.59 8.60
N LYS A 32 -0.39 17.11 9.67
CA LYS A 32 0.97 17.47 10.10
C LYS A 32 2.02 16.58 9.47
N GLU A 33 1.71 15.29 9.41
CA GLU A 33 2.61 14.27 8.94
C GLU A 33 1.86 13.27 8.07
N LEU A 34 2.48 12.86 6.97
CA LEU A 34 1.91 11.87 6.08
C LEU A 34 2.97 11.00 5.41
N SER A 35 2.53 9.84 4.92
CA SER A 35 3.31 8.99 4.03
C SER A 35 2.48 8.60 2.81
N ILE A 36 3.06 8.72 1.64
CA ILE A 36 2.51 8.15 0.40
C ILE A 36 3.05 6.73 0.30
N THR A 37 2.14 5.77 0.28
CA THR A 37 2.43 4.34 0.36
C THR A 37 1.79 3.58 -0.80
N ASP A 38 1.97 4.09 -2.01
CA ASP A 38 1.45 3.45 -3.21
C ASP A 38 1.84 1.97 -3.30
N HIS A 39 0.92 1.14 -3.79
CA HIS A 39 1.15 -0.29 -3.92
C HIS A 39 2.30 -0.61 -4.87
N ASP A 40 3.27 -1.38 -4.37
CA ASP A 40 4.40 -1.92 -5.13
C ASP A 40 5.17 -0.86 -5.94
N THR A 41 5.06 0.41 -5.53
CA THR A 41 5.66 1.56 -6.20
C THR A 41 6.10 2.59 -5.17
N ILE A 42 7.33 3.07 -5.28
CA ILE A 42 7.85 4.12 -4.42
C ILE A 42 8.08 5.41 -5.22
N ILE A 43 7.72 6.55 -4.63
CA ILE A 43 8.00 7.85 -5.23
C ILE A 43 9.47 8.18 -5.00
N ASN A 44 10.17 8.66 -6.04
CA ASN A 44 11.60 8.98 -5.94
C ASN A 44 11.86 10.11 -4.93
N LEU A 45 12.83 9.88 -4.06
CA LEU A 45 13.18 10.79 -2.95
C LEU A 45 13.73 12.14 -3.32
N LYS A 46 14.32 12.30 -4.48
CA LYS A 46 14.82 13.64 -4.86
C LYS A 46 13.71 14.68 -4.71
N ASP A 47 12.46 14.22 -4.82
CA ASP A 47 11.28 15.06 -4.74
C ASP A 47 10.79 15.28 -3.29
N TYR A 48 11.07 14.38 -2.31
CA TYR A 48 10.53 14.51 -0.94
C TYR A 48 10.99 15.76 -0.20
N ARG A 49 12.26 16.12 -0.29
CA ARG A 49 12.79 17.33 0.35
C ARG A 49 12.17 18.60 -0.23
N ASP A 50 12.02 18.64 -1.55
CA ASP A 50 11.41 19.75 -2.25
C ASP A 50 9.93 19.84 -1.96
N LEU A 51 9.23 18.70 -1.85
CA LEU A 51 7.84 18.60 -1.43
C LEU A 51 7.64 19.10 0.02
N LYS A 52 8.48 18.67 0.97
CA LYS A 52 8.45 19.16 2.35
C LYS A 52 8.56 20.69 2.40
N ASN A 53 9.50 21.26 1.66
CA ASN A 53 9.69 22.72 1.59
C ASN A 53 8.51 23.42 0.91
N LYS A 54 7.99 22.88 -0.18
CA LYS A 54 6.88 23.47 -0.97
C LYS A 54 5.56 23.48 -0.20
N TYR A 55 5.26 22.39 0.51
CA TYR A 55 3.95 22.22 1.16
C TYR A 55 3.95 22.52 2.66
N GLY A 56 5.10 22.51 3.30
CA GLY A 56 5.26 22.67 4.76
C GLY A 56 4.70 21.49 5.55
N LEU A 57 4.71 20.29 4.95
CA LEU A 57 4.26 19.03 5.52
C LEU A 57 5.45 18.18 5.92
N ASN A 58 5.33 17.41 7.01
CA ASN A 58 6.27 16.34 7.28
C ASN A 58 5.89 15.11 6.43
N ILE A 59 6.69 14.81 5.40
CA ILE A 59 6.41 13.72 4.48
C ILE A 59 7.46 12.62 4.71
N ILE A 60 6.99 11.45 5.10
CA ILE A 60 7.82 10.26 5.33
C ILE A 60 7.80 9.39 4.07
N PRO A 61 8.97 9.03 3.51
CA PRO A 61 9.02 8.11 2.40
C PRO A 61 8.39 6.75 2.75
N GLY A 62 7.46 6.26 1.93
CA GLY A 62 6.78 5.01 2.17
C GLY A 62 6.42 4.25 0.92
N VAL A 63 6.05 3.01 1.11
CA VAL A 63 5.53 2.07 0.11
C VAL A 63 4.63 1.05 0.81
N GLU A 64 3.60 0.57 0.16
CA GLU A 64 2.88 -0.63 0.56
C GLU A 64 3.20 -1.77 -0.41
N ILE A 65 3.69 -2.89 0.11
CA ILE A 65 4.08 -4.04 -0.72
C ILE A 65 3.12 -5.20 -0.48
N SER A 66 2.53 -5.67 -1.59
CA SER A 66 1.63 -6.81 -1.59
C SER A 66 2.39 -8.12 -1.37
N THR A 67 1.78 -9.08 -0.63
CA THR A 67 2.37 -10.39 -0.42
C THR A 67 1.57 -11.51 -1.13
N ASN A 68 2.11 -12.73 -1.12
CA ASN A 68 1.41 -13.92 -1.62
C ASN A 68 0.32 -14.43 -0.66
N LYS A 69 0.22 -13.87 0.54
CA LYS A 69 -0.88 -14.13 1.47
C LYS A 69 -1.99 -13.11 1.22
N ARG A 70 -3.19 -13.63 1.04
CA ARG A 70 -4.35 -12.80 0.72
C ARG A 70 -4.55 -11.69 1.76
N GLU A 71 -4.75 -10.45 1.27
CA GLU A 71 -5.00 -9.24 2.07
C GLU A 71 -3.91 -8.93 3.13
N MET A 72 -2.75 -9.59 3.05
CA MET A 72 -1.60 -9.27 3.87
C MET A 72 -0.64 -8.40 3.08
N HIS A 73 -0.52 -7.15 3.50
CA HIS A 73 0.43 -6.20 2.93
C HIS A 73 1.39 -5.71 4.01
N ILE A 74 2.57 -5.30 3.59
CA ILE A 74 3.59 -4.75 4.49
C ILE A 74 3.90 -3.32 4.04
N LEU A 75 3.70 -2.37 4.95
CA LEU A 75 4.12 -0.98 4.78
C LEU A 75 5.62 -0.89 5.06
N GLY A 76 6.33 -0.19 4.22
CA GLY A 76 7.72 0.19 4.44
C GLY A 76 7.81 1.69 4.64
N TYR A 77 8.35 2.14 5.78
CA TYR A 77 8.53 3.56 6.05
C TYR A 77 10.00 3.95 6.12
N ASP A 78 10.28 5.24 5.96
CA ASP A 78 11.62 5.82 6.09
C ASP A 78 12.66 5.10 5.21
N ILE A 79 12.25 4.72 4.02
CA ILE A 79 13.10 4.08 3.02
C ILE A 79 14.15 5.07 2.51
N THR A 80 15.40 4.64 2.39
CA THR A 80 16.50 5.49 1.89
C THR A 80 17.30 4.90 0.75
N GLU A 81 17.34 3.58 0.65
CA GLU A 81 17.96 2.89 -0.48
C GLU A 81 16.89 2.64 -1.56
N PHE A 82 16.47 3.73 -2.22
CA PHE A 82 15.35 3.71 -3.15
C PHE A 82 15.60 2.88 -4.39
N ASP A 83 16.80 3.00 -4.95
CA ASP A 83 17.18 2.34 -6.20
C ASP A 83 17.02 0.82 -6.08
N GLU A 84 17.29 0.25 -4.89
CA GLU A 84 17.14 -1.18 -4.66
C GLU A 84 15.68 -1.61 -4.73
N ILE A 85 14.81 -0.92 -3.98
CA ILE A 85 13.39 -1.27 -3.92
C ILE A 85 12.68 -0.95 -5.26
N GLU A 86 13.01 0.20 -5.86
CA GLU A 86 12.45 0.63 -7.16
C GLU A 86 12.81 -0.37 -8.27
N ASN A 87 14.09 -0.73 -8.38
CA ASN A 87 14.56 -1.70 -9.37
C ASN A 87 13.94 -3.08 -9.15
N PHE A 88 13.85 -3.52 -7.89
CA PHE A 88 13.23 -4.81 -7.58
C PHE A 88 11.76 -4.84 -7.98
N MET A 89 10.98 -3.83 -7.57
CA MET A 89 9.56 -3.73 -7.90
C MET A 89 9.32 -3.55 -9.40
N TYR A 90 10.15 -2.77 -10.08
CA TYR A 90 10.08 -2.63 -11.53
C TYR A 90 10.29 -3.97 -12.25
N ASN A 91 11.31 -4.74 -11.86
CA ASN A 91 11.59 -6.05 -12.44
C ASN A 91 10.44 -7.04 -12.17
N LEU A 92 9.87 -7.05 -10.96
CA LEU A 92 8.71 -7.87 -10.62
C LEU A 92 7.48 -7.52 -11.47
N LYS A 93 7.21 -6.22 -11.68
CA LYS A 93 6.16 -5.74 -12.57
C LYS A 93 6.40 -6.18 -14.02
N LYS A 94 7.63 -6.10 -14.50
CA LYS A 94 7.99 -6.55 -15.86
C LYS A 94 7.71 -8.03 -16.07
N VAL A 95 8.10 -8.88 -15.12
CA VAL A 95 7.83 -10.32 -15.19
C VAL A 95 6.33 -10.61 -15.15
N ASN A 96 5.57 -9.85 -14.38
CA ASN A 96 4.12 -9.98 -14.34
C ASN A 96 3.41 -9.38 -15.57
N GLU A 97 4.04 -8.46 -16.32
CA GLU A 97 3.44 -7.87 -17.52
C GLU A 97 3.11 -8.92 -18.60
N GLU A 98 3.98 -9.93 -18.80
CA GLU A 98 3.70 -11.04 -19.72
C GLU A 98 2.43 -11.80 -19.33
N LYS A 99 2.22 -12.01 -18.02
CA LYS A 99 1.01 -12.64 -17.49
C LYS A 99 -0.22 -11.75 -17.62
N ASN A 100 -0.05 -10.46 -17.47
CA ASN A 100 -1.11 -9.48 -17.70
C ASN A 100 -1.53 -9.44 -19.19
N ILE A 101 -0.58 -9.57 -20.11
CA ILE A 101 -0.86 -9.71 -21.55
C ILE A 101 -1.66 -10.99 -21.81
N GLU A 102 -1.27 -12.12 -21.23
CA GLU A 102 -2.02 -13.37 -21.33
C GLU A 102 -3.46 -13.22 -20.79
N THR A 103 -3.62 -12.54 -19.65
CA THR A 103 -4.94 -12.24 -19.08
C THR A 103 -5.78 -11.41 -20.05
N ILE A 104 -5.22 -10.38 -20.69
CA ILE A 104 -5.90 -9.54 -21.69
C ILE A 104 -6.34 -10.39 -22.89
N ASP A 105 -5.49 -11.26 -23.40
CA ASP A 105 -5.80 -12.14 -24.52
C ASP A 105 -6.96 -13.10 -24.21
N ILE A 106 -7.00 -13.64 -22.98
CA ILE A 106 -8.11 -14.49 -22.52
C ILE A 106 -9.40 -13.66 -22.42
N LEU A 107 -9.34 -12.47 -21.84
CA LEU A 107 -10.50 -11.56 -21.74
C LEU A 107 -11.06 -11.20 -23.10
N TYR A 108 -10.19 -10.92 -24.08
CA TYR A 108 -10.61 -10.68 -25.47
C TYR A 108 -11.34 -11.90 -26.07
N LYS A 109 -10.81 -13.10 -25.87
CA LYS A 109 -11.45 -14.36 -26.31
C LYS A 109 -12.80 -14.62 -25.61
N LEU A 110 -12.99 -14.10 -24.41
CA LEU A 110 -14.26 -14.13 -23.68
C LEU A 110 -15.27 -13.06 -24.16
N GLY A 111 -14.91 -12.26 -25.16
CA GLY A 111 -15.78 -11.27 -25.79
C GLY A 111 -15.72 -9.86 -25.20
N LEU A 112 -14.75 -9.55 -24.35
CA LEU A 112 -14.53 -8.18 -23.89
C LEU A 112 -13.77 -7.41 -24.99
N ASP A 113 -14.17 -6.15 -25.24
CA ASP A 113 -13.45 -5.25 -26.15
C ASP A 113 -12.23 -4.65 -25.41
N ILE A 114 -11.20 -5.47 -25.24
CA ILE A 114 -9.96 -5.15 -24.53
C ILE A 114 -8.75 -5.58 -25.35
N ASP A 115 -7.71 -4.78 -25.39
CA ASP A 115 -6.40 -5.10 -25.94
C ASP A 115 -5.28 -4.39 -25.14
N PHE A 116 -4.04 -4.84 -25.33
CA PHE A 116 -2.87 -4.30 -24.65
C PHE A 116 -2.73 -2.78 -24.82
N GLU A 117 -2.84 -2.27 -26.04
CA GLU A 117 -2.62 -0.86 -26.34
C GLU A 117 -3.65 0.06 -25.67
N ARG A 118 -4.89 -0.41 -25.54
CA ARG A 118 -5.95 0.34 -24.88
C ARG A 118 -5.76 0.37 -23.37
N VAL A 119 -5.35 -0.75 -22.76
CA VAL A 119 -5.02 -0.78 -21.32
C VAL A 119 -3.79 0.08 -21.06
N LYS A 120 -2.75 -0.04 -21.89
CA LYS A 120 -1.51 0.73 -21.79
C LYS A 120 -1.72 2.25 -21.80
N LYS A 121 -2.66 2.74 -22.60
CA LYS A 121 -3.01 4.18 -22.64
C LYS A 121 -3.61 4.71 -21.34
N MET A 122 -4.12 3.85 -20.47
CA MET A 122 -4.68 4.21 -19.17
C MET A 122 -3.70 3.99 -18.02
N ALA A 123 -2.65 3.20 -18.25
CA ALA A 123 -1.61 2.95 -17.26
C ALA A 123 -0.82 4.23 -16.98
N VAL A 124 -0.52 4.47 -15.71
CA VAL A 124 0.31 5.59 -15.26
C VAL A 124 1.79 5.25 -15.40
N LEU A 125 2.13 3.98 -15.24
CA LEU A 125 3.48 3.46 -15.32
C LEU A 125 3.79 2.93 -16.73
N ASP A 126 5.09 2.77 -17.01
CA ASP A 126 5.57 2.17 -18.27
C ASP A 126 5.23 0.67 -18.42
N VAL A 127 4.81 0.02 -17.34
CA VAL A 127 4.47 -1.40 -17.26
C VAL A 127 2.99 -1.54 -16.93
N ILE A 128 2.25 -2.37 -17.67
CA ILE A 128 0.86 -2.68 -17.35
C ILE A 128 0.82 -3.58 -16.12
N THR A 129 0.07 -3.13 -15.14
CA THR A 129 -0.23 -3.89 -13.93
C THR A 129 -1.61 -4.57 -14.03
N TYR A 130 -1.82 -5.55 -13.20
CA TYR A 130 -3.12 -6.18 -13.01
C TYR A 130 -4.23 -5.17 -12.62
N LYS A 131 -3.90 -4.15 -11.82
CA LYS A 131 -4.82 -3.08 -11.44
C LYS A 131 -5.27 -2.24 -12.65
N ASP A 132 -4.42 -2.06 -13.64
CA ASP A 132 -4.79 -1.35 -14.87
C ASP A 132 -5.85 -2.12 -15.68
N ILE A 133 -5.76 -3.46 -15.72
CA ILE A 133 -6.77 -4.32 -16.34
C ILE A 133 -8.11 -4.18 -15.58
N VAL A 134 -8.10 -4.25 -14.26
CA VAL A 134 -9.30 -4.06 -13.43
C VAL A 134 -9.95 -2.71 -13.70
N LYS A 135 -9.16 -1.65 -13.65
CA LYS A 135 -9.60 -0.27 -13.91
C LYS A 135 -10.20 -0.11 -15.32
N TYR A 136 -9.57 -0.73 -16.32
CA TYR A 136 -10.09 -0.73 -17.69
C TYR A 136 -11.48 -1.38 -17.78
N ILE A 137 -11.65 -2.57 -17.21
CA ILE A 137 -12.91 -3.34 -17.25
C ILE A 137 -14.05 -2.56 -16.57
N VAL A 138 -13.79 -1.96 -15.40
CA VAL A 138 -14.77 -1.12 -14.69
C VAL A 138 -15.12 0.12 -15.51
N ASN A 139 -14.12 0.85 -16.04
CA ASN A 139 -14.34 2.05 -16.81
C ASN A 139 -15.11 1.80 -18.12
N LYS A 140 -15.01 0.60 -18.68
CA LYS A 140 -15.80 0.19 -19.84
C LYS A 140 -17.22 -0.25 -19.50
N GLY A 141 -17.56 -0.32 -18.22
CA GLY A 141 -18.90 -0.70 -17.75
C GLY A 141 -19.23 -2.19 -17.89
N TYR A 142 -18.23 -3.07 -17.96
CA TYR A 142 -18.45 -4.52 -17.98
C TYR A 142 -18.90 -5.05 -16.61
N VAL A 143 -18.53 -4.34 -15.56
CA VAL A 143 -18.97 -4.51 -14.18
C VAL A 143 -18.97 -3.16 -13.46
N ASP A 144 -19.66 -3.08 -12.31
CA ASP A 144 -19.86 -1.84 -11.59
C ASP A 144 -18.71 -1.49 -10.62
N ASN A 145 -17.94 -2.49 -10.21
CA ASN A 145 -16.88 -2.31 -9.22
C ASN A 145 -15.71 -3.31 -9.41
N PRO A 146 -14.54 -3.03 -8.84
CA PRO A 146 -13.36 -3.90 -8.93
C PRO A 146 -13.59 -5.32 -8.43
N HIS A 147 -14.33 -5.52 -7.33
CA HIS A 147 -14.59 -6.84 -6.76
C HIS A 147 -15.27 -7.79 -7.76
N ASP A 148 -16.20 -7.26 -8.57
CA ASP A 148 -16.90 -8.04 -9.58
C ASP A 148 -15.98 -8.44 -10.75
N VAL A 149 -14.92 -7.66 -11.04
CA VAL A 149 -13.89 -8.04 -12.01
C VAL A 149 -13.19 -9.32 -11.55
N TYR A 150 -12.75 -9.33 -10.29
CA TYR A 150 -12.08 -10.51 -9.72
C TYR A 150 -13.00 -11.72 -9.73
N LYS A 151 -14.21 -11.57 -9.24
CA LYS A 151 -15.18 -12.66 -9.13
C LYS A 151 -15.55 -13.24 -10.50
N LYS A 152 -15.74 -12.39 -11.50
CA LYS A 152 -16.32 -12.80 -12.80
C LYS A 152 -15.27 -13.21 -13.83
N TYR A 153 -14.07 -12.59 -13.78
CA TYR A 153 -13.13 -12.71 -14.90
C TYR A 153 -11.74 -13.20 -14.50
N ILE A 154 -11.09 -12.62 -13.50
CA ILE A 154 -9.64 -12.72 -13.31
C ILE A 154 -9.20 -13.25 -11.94
N GLY A 155 -10.10 -13.42 -10.98
CA GLY A 155 -9.78 -14.00 -9.67
C GLY A 155 -9.53 -15.51 -9.75
N LYS A 156 -8.96 -16.09 -8.68
CA LYS A 156 -8.68 -17.53 -8.61
C LYS A 156 -9.94 -18.36 -8.91
N GLY A 157 -9.85 -19.19 -9.95
CA GLY A 157 -10.96 -20.03 -10.43
C GLY A 157 -11.85 -19.34 -11.48
N ALA A 158 -11.65 -18.07 -11.80
CA ALA A 158 -12.33 -17.37 -12.88
C ALA A 158 -11.69 -17.66 -14.26
N PRO A 159 -12.42 -17.44 -15.36
CA PRO A 159 -12.00 -17.89 -16.70
C PRO A 159 -10.69 -17.30 -17.23
N ALA A 160 -10.34 -16.07 -16.84
CA ALA A 160 -9.12 -15.38 -17.26
C ALA A 160 -8.10 -15.26 -16.12
N TYR A 161 -8.15 -16.17 -15.15
CA TYR A 161 -7.16 -16.20 -14.08
C TYR A 161 -5.80 -16.66 -14.59
N VAL A 162 -4.82 -15.77 -14.52
CA VAL A 162 -3.40 -16.07 -14.71
C VAL A 162 -2.66 -15.71 -13.43
N PRO A 163 -1.98 -16.65 -12.76
CA PRO A 163 -1.34 -16.37 -11.48
C PRO A 163 -0.15 -15.43 -11.64
N SER A 164 -0.15 -14.32 -10.96
CA SER A 164 0.98 -13.40 -10.85
C SER A 164 2.07 -13.96 -9.94
N ILE A 165 3.31 -13.52 -10.14
CA ILE A 165 4.38 -13.71 -9.17
C ILE A 165 4.18 -12.69 -8.07
N THR A 166 4.09 -13.18 -6.84
CA THR A 166 3.93 -12.39 -5.62
C THR A 166 4.97 -12.83 -4.61
N LEU A 167 5.39 -11.92 -3.75
CA LEU A 167 6.44 -12.16 -2.76
C LEU A 167 5.87 -12.82 -1.50
N ASP A 168 6.69 -13.66 -0.86
CA ASP A 168 6.41 -14.11 0.49
C ASP A 168 6.56 -12.95 1.49
N PRO A 169 5.78 -12.88 2.58
CA PRO A 169 5.93 -11.84 3.60
C PRO A 169 7.37 -11.68 4.12
N LYS A 170 8.12 -12.77 4.21
CA LYS A 170 9.54 -12.72 4.58
C LYS A 170 10.37 -11.95 3.56
N GLU A 171 10.19 -12.24 2.28
CA GLU A 171 10.92 -11.55 1.20
C GLU A 171 10.60 -10.05 1.17
N VAL A 172 9.33 -9.69 1.43
CA VAL A 172 8.90 -8.29 1.52
C VAL A 172 9.55 -7.57 2.69
N ILE A 173 9.53 -8.19 3.89
CA ILE A 173 10.15 -7.60 5.08
C ILE A 173 11.66 -7.43 4.89
N GLU A 174 12.34 -8.45 4.37
CA GLU A 174 13.78 -8.41 4.08
C GLU A 174 14.10 -7.30 3.06
N LEU A 175 13.31 -7.14 2.01
CA LEU A 175 13.46 -6.07 1.02
C LEU A 175 13.35 -4.67 1.64
N ILE A 176 12.33 -4.45 2.50
CA ILE A 176 12.16 -3.17 3.21
C ILE A 176 13.35 -2.89 4.14
N LEU A 177 13.83 -3.90 4.87
CA LEU A 177 14.99 -3.77 5.75
C LEU A 177 16.28 -3.47 4.97
N HIS A 178 16.52 -4.14 3.83
CA HIS A 178 17.65 -3.86 2.96
C HIS A 178 17.61 -2.45 2.39
N ALA A 179 16.41 -1.96 2.05
CA ALA A 179 16.19 -0.56 1.67
C ALA A 179 16.28 0.41 2.86
N ASN A 180 16.75 -0.08 4.01
CA ASN A 180 16.92 0.67 5.26
C ASN A 180 15.59 1.26 5.77
N GLY A 181 14.46 0.61 5.44
CA GLY A 181 13.12 0.98 5.86
C GLY A 181 12.70 0.38 7.21
N ILE A 182 11.47 0.67 7.61
CA ILE A 182 10.80 0.15 8.81
C ILE A 182 9.58 -0.65 8.33
N PRO A 183 9.58 -2.01 8.42
CA PRO A 183 8.45 -2.82 7.99
C PRO A 183 7.34 -2.84 9.04
N VAL A 184 6.11 -2.57 8.60
CA VAL A 184 4.91 -2.49 9.42
C VAL A 184 3.78 -3.30 8.78
N LEU A 185 3.07 -4.11 9.55
CA LEU A 185 1.90 -4.86 9.06
C LEU A 185 0.74 -3.90 8.80
N ALA A 186 0.28 -3.83 7.55
CA ALA A 186 -0.86 -3.02 7.12
C ALA A 186 -2.19 -3.65 7.54
N HIS A 187 -3.20 -2.84 7.82
CA HIS A 187 -4.63 -3.20 7.99
C HIS A 187 -4.88 -4.66 8.45
N PRO A 188 -4.38 -5.09 9.64
CA PRO A 188 -4.43 -6.49 10.08
C PRO A 188 -5.85 -7.07 10.17
N PHE A 189 -6.88 -6.22 10.18
CA PHE A 189 -8.30 -6.64 10.21
C PHE A 189 -8.78 -7.28 8.88
N LEU A 190 -8.03 -7.14 7.80
CA LEU A 190 -8.32 -7.78 6.50
C LEU A 190 -7.76 -9.20 6.40
N ILE A 191 -6.84 -9.59 7.29
CA ILE A 191 -6.27 -10.94 7.31
C ILE A 191 -7.35 -11.96 7.66
N ASP A 192 -7.30 -13.12 7.00
CA ASP A 192 -8.30 -14.18 7.19
C ASP A 192 -8.45 -14.55 8.69
N SER A 193 -9.68 -14.45 9.20
CA SER A 193 -10.03 -14.74 10.60
C SER A 193 -9.79 -16.20 11.02
N ASN A 194 -9.52 -17.10 10.09
CA ASN A 194 -9.14 -18.48 10.40
C ASN A 194 -7.67 -18.62 10.81
N ILE A 195 -6.87 -17.56 10.67
CA ILE A 195 -5.47 -17.51 11.08
C ILE A 195 -5.41 -16.84 12.46
N SER A 196 -4.62 -17.39 13.36
CA SER A 196 -4.30 -16.70 14.62
C SER A 196 -3.42 -15.49 14.31
N LEU A 197 -3.98 -14.28 14.43
CA LEU A 197 -3.24 -13.04 14.16
C LEU A 197 -2.01 -12.93 15.07
N GLU A 198 -2.10 -13.37 16.33
CA GLU A 198 -0.96 -13.37 17.24
C GLU A 198 0.19 -14.26 16.73
N GLU A 199 -0.10 -15.47 16.29
CA GLU A 199 0.91 -16.38 15.72
C GLU A 199 1.52 -15.81 14.44
N GLU A 200 0.71 -15.17 13.61
CA GLU A 200 1.19 -14.54 12.39
C GLU A 200 2.10 -13.35 12.69
N ILE A 201 1.74 -12.50 13.66
CA ILE A 201 2.62 -11.39 14.12
C ILE A 201 3.96 -11.94 14.61
N ILE A 202 3.97 -13.02 15.41
CA ILE A 202 5.20 -13.66 15.88
C ILE A 202 6.05 -14.15 14.71
N ASN A 203 5.42 -14.76 13.69
CA ASN A 203 6.12 -15.21 12.49
C ASN A 203 6.74 -14.04 11.72
N LEU A 204 5.98 -12.96 11.52
CA LEU A 204 6.47 -11.76 10.83
C LEU A 204 7.60 -11.07 11.61
N MET A 205 7.54 -11.05 12.95
CA MET A 205 8.62 -10.56 13.81
C MET A 205 9.91 -11.37 13.65
N ASN A 206 9.80 -12.69 13.48
CA ASN A 206 10.98 -13.53 13.20
C ASN A 206 11.65 -13.19 11.86
N TYR A 207 10.93 -12.55 10.93
CA TYR A 207 11.47 -12.03 9.68
C TYR A 207 11.97 -10.59 9.80
N GLY A 208 11.63 -9.88 10.90
CA GLY A 208 12.07 -8.52 11.17
C GLY A 208 10.97 -7.46 11.12
N LEU A 209 9.69 -7.84 11.21
CA LEU A 209 8.60 -6.87 11.36
C LEU A 209 8.83 -5.99 12.59
N GLU A 210 8.65 -4.68 12.44
CA GLU A 210 8.91 -3.71 13.51
C GLU A 210 7.64 -3.00 14.02
N GLY A 211 6.51 -3.09 13.32
CA GLY A 211 5.29 -2.39 13.70
C GLY A 211 4.00 -3.01 13.17
N ILE A 212 2.89 -2.45 13.64
CA ILE A 212 1.53 -2.78 13.21
C ILE A 212 0.75 -1.48 13.00
N GLU A 213 -0.04 -1.42 11.95
CA GLU A 213 -1.04 -0.37 11.77
C GLU A 213 -2.22 -0.64 12.69
N THR A 214 -2.38 0.22 13.70
CA THR A 214 -3.30 0.00 14.82
C THR A 214 -4.57 0.82 14.74
N LEU A 215 -4.62 1.81 13.84
CA LEU A 215 -5.77 2.69 13.71
C LEU A 215 -6.04 3.04 12.24
N GLN A 216 -7.24 2.65 11.79
CA GLN A 216 -7.83 3.01 10.50
C GLN A 216 -9.32 3.33 10.66
N PRO A 217 -9.95 4.09 9.71
CA PRO A 217 -11.37 4.45 9.81
C PRO A 217 -12.35 3.27 9.85
N TYR A 218 -11.94 2.12 9.34
CA TYR A 218 -12.82 0.93 9.26
C TYR A 218 -12.66 -0.05 10.42
N MET A 219 -11.70 0.20 11.29
CA MET A 219 -11.48 -0.64 12.47
C MET A 219 -12.56 -0.39 13.52
N THR A 220 -13.01 -1.45 14.14
CA THR A 220 -13.85 -1.40 15.34
C THR A 220 -12.97 -1.09 16.56
N ASP A 221 -13.56 -0.49 17.61
CA ASP A 221 -12.86 -0.22 18.89
C ASP A 221 -12.19 -1.49 19.44
N LYS A 222 -12.83 -2.66 19.26
CA LYS A 222 -12.26 -3.93 19.72
C LYS A 222 -10.99 -4.29 18.95
N GLN A 223 -10.95 -4.07 17.65
CA GLN A 223 -9.77 -4.34 16.82
C GLN A 223 -8.64 -3.37 17.17
N ILE A 224 -8.95 -2.08 17.35
CA ILE A 224 -7.97 -1.09 17.77
C ILE A 224 -7.31 -1.51 19.09
N LEU A 225 -8.11 -1.83 20.11
CA LEU A 225 -7.60 -2.28 21.42
C LEU A 225 -6.78 -3.57 21.33
N GLU A 226 -7.18 -4.49 20.46
CA GLU A 226 -6.44 -5.75 20.21
C GLU A 226 -5.07 -5.47 19.59
N TYR A 227 -4.98 -4.60 18.59
CA TYR A 227 -3.73 -4.29 17.90
C TYR A 227 -2.81 -3.44 18.79
N GLU A 228 -3.35 -2.51 19.55
CA GLU A 228 -2.59 -1.79 20.58
C GLU A 228 -2.02 -2.74 21.64
N TYR A 229 -2.82 -3.72 22.09
CA TYR A 229 -2.33 -4.77 23.00
C TYR A 229 -1.15 -5.55 22.41
N TYR A 230 -1.20 -5.93 21.11
CA TYR A 230 -0.09 -6.63 20.48
C TYR A 230 1.16 -5.73 20.36
N THR A 231 0.98 -4.45 20.04
CA THR A 231 2.14 -3.54 19.99
C THR A 231 2.81 -3.35 21.34
N GLU A 232 2.05 -3.31 22.43
CA GLU A 232 2.61 -3.26 23.77
C GLU A 232 3.27 -4.59 24.16
N LYS A 233 2.56 -5.72 23.97
CA LYS A 233 3.02 -7.07 24.31
C LYS A 233 4.34 -7.42 23.64
N PHE A 234 4.50 -7.06 22.39
CA PHE A 234 5.65 -7.41 21.56
C PHE A 234 6.64 -6.25 21.38
N ASN A 235 6.40 -5.13 22.02
CA ASN A 235 7.19 -3.90 21.91
C ASN A 235 7.33 -3.38 20.47
N LEU A 236 6.28 -3.52 19.67
CA LEU A 236 6.21 -3.05 18.28
C LEU A 236 5.86 -1.56 18.20
N ILE A 237 6.13 -0.96 17.06
CA ILE A 237 5.74 0.40 16.69
C ILE A 237 4.24 0.40 16.33
N ARG A 238 3.52 1.47 16.68
CA ARG A 238 2.17 1.78 16.21
C ARG A 238 2.26 2.73 15.02
N THR A 239 1.46 2.47 14.01
CA THR A 239 1.19 3.44 12.95
C THR A 239 -0.31 3.64 12.76
N VAL A 240 -0.67 4.66 12.01
CA VAL A 240 -2.04 5.08 11.73
C VAL A 240 -2.13 5.56 10.29
N GLY A 241 -3.20 5.20 9.62
CA GLY A 241 -3.43 5.64 8.25
C GLY A 241 -4.88 5.49 7.81
N SER A 242 -5.28 6.26 6.82
CA SER A 242 -6.65 6.22 6.31
C SER A 242 -6.84 5.13 5.24
N ASP A 243 -5.76 4.59 4.71
CA ASP A 243 -5.78 3.73 3.52
C ASP A 243 -6.56 4.41 2.38
N PHE A 244 -6.29 5.70 2.20
CA PHE A 244 -7.03 6.54 1.29
C PHE A 244 -6.80 6.16 -0.15
N HIS A 245 -7.87 5.76 -0.83
CA HIS A 245 -7.92 5.54 -2.26
C HIS A 245 -8.90 6.50 -2.95
N ASP A 246 -10.02 6.78 -2.29
CA ASP A 246 -11.15 7.53 -2.85
C ASP A 246 -12.02 8.10 -1.71
N TYR A 247 -12.48 9.34 -1.85
CA TYR A 247 -13.40 10.01 -0.89
C TYR A 247 -14.73 9.28 -0.67
N ARG A 248 -15.11 8.37 -1.53
CA ARG A 248 -16.28 7.50 -1.30
C ARG A 248 -16.10 6.52 -0.15
N TYR A 249 -14.85 6.24 0.22
CA TYR A 249 -14.51 5.24 1.23
C TYR A 249 -13.90 5.85 2.47
N SER A 250 -12.92 6.74 2.34
CA SER A 250 -12.24 7.37 3.47
C SER A 250 -11.93 8.84 3.18
N ASN A 251 -11.63 9.59 4.25
CA ASN A 251 -11.08 10.94 4.15
C ASN A 251 -9.61 10.91 4.56
N LEU A 252 -8.83 11.82 4.01
CA LEU A 252 -7.44 12.01 4.40
C LEU A 252 -7.32 12.50 5.85
N GLY A 253 -6.44 11.86 6.59
CA GLY A 253 -5.99 12.27 7.92
C GLY A 253 -6.85 11.79 9.07
N ILE A 254 -6.18 11.26 10.07
CA ILE A 254 -6.75 10.72 11.32
C ILE A 254 -6.24 11.55 12.49
N GLU A 255 -7.13 11.90 13.42
CA GLU A 255 -6.78 12.60 14.65
C GLU A 255 -6.28 11.60 15.70
N VAL A 256 -5.10 11.85 16.24
CA VAL A 256 -4.49 11.05 17.30
C VAL A 256 -3.94 11.93 18.42
N ASP A 257 -3.71 11.35 19.57
CA ASP A 257 -2.98 12.04 20.65
C ASP A 257 -1.51 12.27 20.24
N ASP A 258 -0.93 13.38 20.66
CA ASP A 258 0.42 13.79 20.28
C ASP A 258 1.50 12.74 20.58
N SER A 259 1.26 11.87 21.58
CA SER A 259 2.14 10.76 21.94
C SER A 259 1.86 9.44 21.22
N TYR A 260 0.87 9.39 20.32
CA TYR A 260 0.46 8.12 19.71
C TYR A 260 1.57 7.49 18.88
N LEU A 261 2.37 8.31 18.21
CA LEU A 261 3.46 7.91 17.30
C LEU A 261 4.86 8.04 17.96
N ASP A 262 4.98 8.25 19.27
CA ASP A 262 6.28 8.47 19.95
C ASP A 262 7.33 7.40 19.60
N LYS A 263 6.96 6.11 19.68
CA LYS A 263 7.89 5.02 19.31
C LYS A 263 8.32 5.06 17.84
N PHE A 264 7.43 5.46 16.96
CA PHE A 264 7.73 5.59 15.53
C PHE A 264 8.71 6.76 15.31
N HIS A 265 8.45 7.93 15.93
CA HIS A 265 9.33 9.09 15.87
C HIS A 265 10.70 8.80 16.51
N ASP A 266 10.74 8.10 17.65
CA ASP A 266 12.00 7.67 18.28
C ASP A 266 12.83 6.78 17.33
N LYS A 267 12.17 5.92 16.55
CA LYS A 267 12.85 5.08 15.58
C LYS A 267 13.42 5.89 14.43
N LEU A 268 12.66 6.86 13.91
CA LEU A 268 13.12 7.78 12.86
C LEU A 268 14.33 8.60 13.32
N MET A 269 14.28 9.16 14.55
CA MET A 269 15.38 9.92 15.15
C MET A 269 16.66 9.09 15.33
N LYS A 270 16.55 7.83 15.77
CA LYS A 270 17.70 6.92 15.95
C LYS A 270 18.42 6.63 14.64
N LYS A 271 17.71 6.72 13.52
CA LYS A 271 18.28 6.61 12.17
C LYS A 271 18.93 7.94 11.69
N GLY A 272 18.89 9.02 12.51
CA GLY A 272 19.56 10.29 12.22
C GLY A 272 18.88 11.17 11.17
N ARG A 273 17.53 11.13 11.07
CA ARG A 273 16.79 11.67 9.93
C ARG A 273 15.72 12.72 10.24
N VAL A 274 15.59 13.12 11.49
CA VAL A 274 14.69 14.22 11.91
C VAL A 274 15.51 15.44 12.34
#